data_573d7a5d4f74217118b7542577cc6449
#
_entry.id   573d7a5d4f74217118b7542577cc6449
#
_cell.length_a   1.000
_cell.length_b   1.000
_cell.length_c   1.000
_cell.angle_alpha   90.00
_cell.angle_beta   90.00
_cell.angle_gamma   90.00
#
_symmetry.space_group_name_H-M   'P 1'
#
loop_
_entity.id
_entity.type
_entity.pdbx_description
1 polymer ?
#
loop_
_entity_poly.entity_id
_entity_poly.type
_entity_poly.pdbx_seq_one_letter_code
_entity_poly.pdbx_strand_id
1 'polypeptide(L)'
;MEKLTDLFPALTESQKARYEAMEELYRTWNARINVISRKDMDNLLTHHILHAMAIAKVIDFPAGSTVLDVGTGGGFPGIPLAVLFPEVRFTLCDSIGKKVKVAQAVAEGLSLENVTCVQARAESLPGRFDYVVSRAVTDLATFYPWVRDKFNRAIFYLKGGQLEAEIDDCARRCRIDPQKFFQVQISNWFRDPWFEGKKIVIISK
;
A
#
# COMPACT_ATOMS: atom_id res chain seq x y z
N MET A 1 12.31 -19.16 -5.23
CA MET A 1 11.64 -17.97 -4.67
C MET A 1 12.58 -16.78 -4.81
N GLU A 2 12.14 -15.70 -5.42
CA GLU A 2 12.96 -14.49 -5.59
C GLU A 2 13.26 -13.89 -4.20
N LYS A 3 14.52 -13.53 -3.98
CA LYS A 3 14.90 -12.89 -2.71
C LYS A 3 14.57 -11.40 -2.77
N LEU A 4 14.18 -10.84 -1.65
CA LEU A 4 13.92 -9.40 -1.51
C LEU A 4 15.11 -8.56 -2.02
N THR A 5 16.34 -9.00 -1.73
CA THR A 5 17.59 -8.35 -2.13
C THR A 5 17.86 -8.37 -3.65
N ASP A 6 17.33 -9.38 -4.36
CA ASP A 6 17.47 -9.45 -5.82
C ASP A 6 16.55 -8.43 -6.50
N LEU A 7 15.38 -8.23 -5.91
CA LEU A 7 14.38 -7.28 -6.40
C LEU A 7 14.66 -5.83 -5.99
N PHE A 8 15.28 -5.63 -4.83
CA PHE A 8 15.62 -4.33 -4.26
C PHE A 8 17.07 -4.32 -3.75
N PRO A 9 18.06 -4.29 -4.66
CA PRO A 9 19.50 -4.43 -4.30
C PRO A 9 20.05 -3.26 -3.48
N ALA A 10 19.38 -2.10 -3.50
CA ALA A 10 19.80 -0.91 -2.75
C ALA A 10 19.35 -0.89 -1.28
N LEU A 11 18.71 -1.96 -0.78
CA LEU A 11 18.29 -2.01 0.62
C LEU A 11 19.49 -1.97 1.57
N THR A 12 19.42 -1.09 2.55
CA THR A 12 20.37 -1.04 3.66
C THR A 12 20.19 -2.25 4.59
N GLU A 13 21.21 -2.57 5.39
CA GLU A 13 21.13 -3.65 6.39
C GLU A 13 19.99 -3.40 7.40
N SER A 14 19.77 -2.15 7.80
CA SER A 14 18.65 -1.79 8.67
C SER A 14 17.29 -2.08 8.04
N GLN A 15 17.11 -1.79 6.76
CA GLN A 15 15.87 -2.09 6.03
C GLN A 15 15.66 -3.60 5.91
N LYS A 16 16.70 -4.37 5.57
CA LYS A 16 16.65 -5.84 5.51
C LYS A 16 16.19 -6.43 6.85
N ALA A 17 16.84 -6.02 7.94
CA ALA A 17 16.47 -6.48 9.29
C ALA A 17 15.01 -6.15 9.65
N ARG A 18 14.50 -4.97 9.25
CA ARG A 18 13.09 -4.61 9.45
C ARG A 18 12.14 -5.49 8.66
N TYR A 19 12.46 -5.83 7.40
CA TYR A 19 11.64 -6.75 6.61
C TYR A 19 11.64 -8.18 7.17
N GLU A 20 12.75 -8.67 7.68
CA GLU A 20 12.84 -9.95 8.36
C GLU A 20 12.00 -9.97 9.64
N ALA A 21 12.07 -8.91 10.45
CA ALA A 21 11.29 -8.78 11.67
C ALA A 21 9.76 -8.67 11.42
N MET A 22 9.33 -8.21 10.24
CA MET A 22 7.91 -8.12 9.89
C MET A 22 7.20 -9.46 10.02
N GLU A 23 7.83 -10.56 9.60
CA GLU A 23 7.16 -11.87 9.60
C GLU A 23 6.74 -12.29 11.00
N GLU A 24 7.64 -12.20 11.98
CA GLU A 24 7.36 -12.55 13.37
C GLU A 24 6.31 -11.62 14.00
N LEU A 25 6.44 -10.31 13.76
CA LEU A 25 5.47 -9.33 14.25
C LEU A 25 4.06 -9.61 13.72
N TYR A 26 3.93 -9.83 12.41
CA TYR A 26 2.61 -10.15 11.84
C TYR A 26 2.08 -11.50 12.30
N ARG A 27 2.90 -12.54 12.44
CA ARG A 27 2.47 -13.84 13.00
C ARG A 27 1.92 -13.67 14.42
N THR A 28 2.63 -12.94 15.26
CA THR A 28 2.24 -12.66 16.64
C THR A 28 0.92 -11.89 16.72
N TRP A 29 0.77 -10.83 15.95
CA TRP A 29 -0.44 -10.01 15.99
C TRP A 29 -1.63 -10.65 15.28
N ASN A 30 -1.40 -11.36 14.18
CA ASN A 30 -2.46 -12.05 13.44
C ASN A 30 -3.09 -13.20 14.21
N ALA A 31 -2.35 -13.80 15.15
CA ALA A 31 -2.90 -14.80 16.08
C ALA A 31 -4.00 -14.20 16.99
N ARG A 32 -3.94 -12.90 17.27
CA ARG A 32 -4.88 -12.18 18.15
C ARG A 32 -5.95 -11.43 17.35
N ILE A 33 -5.56 -10.77 16.26
CA ILE A 33 -6.42 -9.95 15.40
C ILE A 33 -6.15 -10.32 13.95
N ASN A 34 -7.12 -10.98 13.30
CA ASN A 34 -6.98 -11.44 11.93
C ASN A 34 -6.98 -10.25 10.93
N VAL A 35 -5.81 -9.82 10.51
CA VAL A 35 -5.60 -8.79 9.48
C VAL A 35 -5.12 -9.38 8.15
N ILE A 36 -4.59 -10.60 8.19
CA ILE A 36 -4.18 -11.41 7.05
C ILE A 36 -4.86 -12.77 7.19
N SER A 37 -5.39 -13.31 6.09
CA SER A 37 -5.96 -14.66 6.11
C SER A 37 -4.95 -15.67 6.69
N ARG A 38 -5.39 -16.55 7.61
CA ARG A 38 -4.52 -17.56 8.21
C ARG A 38 -3.84 -18.44 7.18
N LYS A 39 -4.52 -18.73 6.06
CA LYS A 39 -4.00 -19.53 4.94
C LYS A 39 -2.92 -18.77 4.14
N ASP A 40 -2.86 -17.45 4.28
CA ASP A 40 -1.96 -16.58 3.51
C ASP A 40 -0.76 -16.10 4.33
N MET A 41 -0.70 -16.45 5.61
CA MET A 41 0.43 -16.05 6.48
C MET A 41 1.78 -16.62 6.02
N ASP A 42 1.78 -17.82 5.43
CA ASP A 42 3.01 -18.43 4.92
C ASP A 42 3.49 -17.78 3.61
N ASN A 43 2.63 -16.96 2.99
CA ASN A 43 2.93 -16.17 1.80
C ASN A 43 3.14 -14.67 2.12
N LEU A 44 3.37 -14.31 3.38
CA LEU A 44 3.46 -12.92 3.82
C LEU A 44 4.45 -12.11 2.98
N LEU A 45 5.63 -12.68 2.72
CA LEU A 45 6.65 -12.00 1.91
C LEU A 45 6.13 -11.68 0.51
N THR A 46 5.63 -12.67 -0.22
CA THR A 46 5.21 -12.50 -1.62
C THR A 46 3.90 -11.73 -1.73
N HIS A 47 2.85 -12.19 -1.01
CA HIS A 47 1.49 -11.68 -1.21
C HIS A 47 1.23 -10.34 -0.53
N HIS A 48 2.06 -9.96 0.45
CA HIS A 48 1.83 -8.72 1.21
C HIS A 48 3.00 -7.76 1.14
N ILE A 49 4.22 -8.18 1.49
CA ILE A 49 5.39 -7.29 1.52
C ILE A 49 5.82 -6.90 0.10
N LEU A 50 6.17 -7.89 -0.75
CA LEU A 50 6.59 -7.62 -2.14
C LEU A 50 5.48 -6.96 -2.95
N HIS A 51 4.22 -7.38 -2.76
CA HIS A 51 3.08 -6.73 -3.41
C HIS A 51 2.98 -5.25 -3.05
N ALA A 52 3.15 -4.89 -1.77
CA ALA A 52 3.19 -3.49 -1.34
C ALA A 52 4.37 -2.73 -1.96
N MET A 53 5.56 -3.34 -1.94
CA MET A 53 6.79 -2.77 -2.48
C MET A 53 6.77 -2.60 -4.00
N ALA A 54 5.86 -3.28 -4.72
CA ALA A 54 5.70 -3.10 -6.17
C ALA A 54 5.43 -1.63 -6.55
N ILE A 55 4.81 -0.84 -5.67
CA ILE A 55 4.61 0.60 -5.89
C ILE A 55 5.94 1.32 -6.12
N ALA A 56 7.00 0.91 -5.41
CA ALA A 56 8.34 1.49 -5.56
C ALA A 56 9.02 1.16 -6.90
N LYS A 57 8.42 0.29 -7.73
CA LYS A 57 8.88 0.06 -9.11
C LYS A 57 8.39 1.11 -10.10
N VAL A 58 7.38 1.90 -9.72
CA VAL A 58 6.79 2.94 -10.57
C VAL A 58 6.98 4.35 -10.02
N ILE A 59 7.39 4.48 -8.76
CA ILE A 59 7.69 5.77 -8.14
C ILE A 59 8.80 5.64 -7.11
N ASP A 60 9.70 6.61 -7.13
CA ASP A 60 10.58 6.95 -6.01
C ASP A 60 10.00 8.19 -5.34
N PHE A 61 9.42 8.00 -4.14
CA PHE A 61 8.79 9.11 -3.43
C PHE A 61 9.86 10.12 -2.98
N PRO A 62 9.76 11.41 -3.38
CA PRO A 62 10.72 12.41 -2.95
C PRO A 62 10.79 12.53 -1.43
N ALA A 63 11.99 12.75 -0.90
CA ALA A 63 12.21 13.01 0.52
C ALA A 63 11.29 14.15 1.02
N GLY A 64 10.75 14.00 2.22
CA GLY A 64 9.80 14.94 2.81
C GLY A 64 8.37 14.84 2.29
N SER A 65 8.08 14.02 1.26
CA SER A 65 6.72 13.79 0.79
C SER A 65 5.81 13.22 1.86
N THR A 66 4.51 13.42 1.67
CA THR A 66 3.46 12.86 2.51
C THR A 66 2.63 11.85 1.73
N VAL A 67 2.41 10.66 2.31
CA VAL A 67 1.64 9.56 1.71
C VAL A 67 0.51 9.15 2.65
N LEU A 68 -0.71 9.09 2.14
CA LEU A 68 -1.87 8.54 2.83
C LEU A 68 -2.13 7.11 2.36
N ASP A 69 -2.10 6.15 3.27
CA ASP A 69 -2.53 4.77 3.02
C ASP A 69 -3.99 4.61 3.46
N VAL A 70 -4.88 4.42 2.50
CA VAL A 70 -6.32 4.34 2.73
C VAL A 70 -6.80 2.90 2.80
N GLY A 71 -7.47 2.57 3.91
CA GLY A 71 -7.89 1.20 4.18
C GLY A 71 -6.70 0.29 4.43
N THR A 72 -5.73 0.80 5.18
CA THR A 72 -4.44 0.15 5.44
C THR A 72 -4.55 -1.26 6.03
N GLY A 73 -5.69 -1.59 6.67
CA GLY A 73 -5.86 -2.85 7.37
C GLY A 73 -4.79 -3.03 8.44
N GLY A 74 -4.02 -4.11 8.34
CA GLY A 74 -2.88 -4.35 9.22
C GLY A 74 -1.61 -3.58 8.88
N GLY A 75 -1.66 -2.58 7.96
CA GLY A 75 -0.52 -1.76 7.60
C GLY A 75 -0.01 -1.96 6.15
N PHE A 76 -0.85 -2.48 5.25
CA PHE A 76 -0.48 -2.69 3.85
C PHE A 76 -1.27 -1.81 2.88
N PRO A 77 -0.57 -1.11 1.97
CA PRO A 77 0.85 -1.20 1.64
C PRO A 77 1.77 -0.29 2.46
N GLY A 78 1.27 0.51 3.39
CA GLY A 78 1.98 1.61 4.04
C GLY A 78 3.24 1.20 4.81
N ILE A 79 3.19 0.15 5.65
CA ILE A 79 4.36 -0.27 6.46
C ILE A 79 5.54 -0.72 5.61
N PRO A 80 5.38 -1.63 4.61
CA PRO A 80 6.50 -1.98 3.74
C PRO A 80 7.09 -0.78 3.00
N LEU A 81 6.24 0.15 2.54
CA LEU A 81 6.71 1.37 1.88
C LEU A 81 7.43 2.32 2.86
N ALA A 82 6.96 2.44 4.11
CA ALA A 82 7.61 3.28 5.11
C ALA A 82 9.01 2.78 5.49
N VAL A 83 9.24 1.46 5.49
CA VAL A 83 10.59 0.89 5.65
C VAL A 83 11.47 1.26 4.48
N LEU A 84 10.94 1.23 3.24
CA LEU A 84 11.70 1.51 2.04
C LEU A 84 12.05 3.00 1.89
N PHE A 85 11.13 3.88 2.32
CA PHE A 85 11.23 5.34 2.19
C PHE A 85 11.27 6.04 3.56
N PRO A 86 12.37 5.98 4.31
CA PRO A 86 12.44 6.50 5.69
C PRO A 86 12.28 8.02 5.79
N GLU A 87 12.56 8.76 4.71
CA GLU A 87 12.41 10.22 4.66
C GLU A 87 11.00 10.69 4.21
N VAL A 88 10.08 9.75 3.95
CA VAL A 88 8.69 10.01 3.55
C VAL A 88 7.77 9.78 4.74
N ARG A 89 6.82 10.69 4.98
CA ARG A 89 5.86 10.57 6.08
C ARG A 89 4.61 9.83 5.61
N PHE A 90 4.30 8.73 6.29
CA PHE A 90 3.13 7.89 6.01
C PHE A 90 2.05 8.08 7.08
N THR A 91 0.81 8.36 6.62
CA THR A 91 -0.39 8.30 7.45
C THR A 91 -1.21 7.09 7.02
N LEU A 92 -1.33 6.11 7.91
CA LEU A 92 -2.08 4.88 7.67
C LEU A 92 -3.47 5.01 8.30
N CYS A 93 -4.53 4.97 7.49
CA CYS A 93 -5.88 5.07 8.00
C CYS A 93 -6.75 3.85 7.68
N ASP A 94 -7.55 3.45 8.66
CA ASP A 94 -8.61 2.46 8.52
C ASP A 94 -9.76 2.82 9.47
N SER A 95 -11.00 2.55 9.07
CA SER A 95 -12.17 2.78 9.92
C SER A 95 -12.30 1.75 11.06
N ILE A 96 -11.60 0.63 10.96
CA ILE A 96 -11.67 -0.49 11.90
C ILE A 96 -10.53 -0.39 12.92
N GLY A 97 -10.80 0.12 14.12
CA GLY A 97 -9.79 0.38 15.15
C GLY A 97 -8.92 -0.81 15.54
N LYS A 98 -9.47 -2.03 15.56
CA LYS A 98 -8.66 -3.24 15.84
C LYS A 98 -7.58 -3.49 14.78
N LYS A 99 -7.80 -3.12 13.51
CA LYS A 99 -6.81 -3.23 12.45
C LYS A 99 -5.73 -2.16 12.60
N VAL A 100 -6.15 -0.92 12.91
CA VAL A 100 -5.22 0.19 13.19
C VAL A 100 -4.30 -0.14 14.34
N LYS A 101 -4.78 -0.81 15.41
CA LYS A 101 -3.94 -1.28 16.52
C LYS A 101 -2.83 -2.22 16.05
N VAL A 102 -3.12 -3.13 15.09
CA VAL A 102 -2.09 -4.02 14.54
C VAL A 102 -1.06 -3.20 13.75
N ALA A 103 -1.51 -2.31 12.85
CA ALA A 103 -0.62 -1.47 12.08
C ALA A 103 0.30 -0.62 12.98
N GLN A 104 -0.27 0.00 14.04
CA GLN A 104 0.48 0.77 15.04
C GLN A 104 1.53 -0.09 15.73
N ALA A 105 1.15 -1.26 16.25
CA ALA A 105 2.05 -2.14 16.98
C ALA A 105 3.18 -2.71 16.10
N VAL A 106 2.91 -2.98 14.82
CA VAL A 106 3.95 -3.40 13.87
C VAL A 106 4.89 -2.24 13.56
N ALA A 107 4.37 -1.02 13.33
CA ALA A 107 5.19 0.17 13.11
C ALA A 107 6.12 0.45 14.31
N GLU A 108 5.60 0.37 15.54
CA GLU A 108 6.37 0.52 16.78
C GLU A 108 7.44 -0.59 16.92
N GLY A 109 7.06 -1.85 16.67
CA GLY A 109 7.98 -2.99 16.73
C GLY A 109 9.13 -2.91 15.73
N LEU A 110 8.91 -2.21 14.60
CA LEU A 110 9.92 -1.93 13.57
C LEU A 110 10.66 -0.60 13.81
N SER A 111 10.31 0.14 14.86
CA SER A 111 10.87 1.48 15.15
C SER A 111 10.73 2.43 13.95
N LEU A 112 9.53 2.52 13.37
CA LEU A 112 9.23 3.41 12.26
C LEU A 112 8.75 4.76 12.77
N GLU A 113 9.63 5.76 12.80
CA GLU A 113 9.32 7.13 13.23
C GLU A 113 8.54 7.94 12.17
N ASN A 114 8.52 7.46 10.93
CA ASN A 114 7.87 8.10 9.79
C ASN A 114 6.43 7.61 9.54
N VAL A 115 5.83 6.87 10.49
CA VAL A 115 4.48 6.31 10.38
C VAL A 115 3.57 6.87 11.46
N THR A 116 2.38 7.32 11.06
CA THR A 116 1.28 7.69 11.96
C THR A 116 0.06 6.85 11.60
N CYS A 117 -0.51 6.12 12.56
CA CYS A 117 -1.72 5.32 12.36
C CYS A 117 -2.94 6.05 12.91
N VAL A 118 -4.03 6.12 12.12
CA VAL A 118 -5.24 6.86 12.48
C VAL A 118 -6.48 6.02 12.24
N GLN A 119 -7.33 5.89 13.28
CA GLN A 119 -8.66 5.31 13.11
C GLN A 119 -9.61 6.38 12.57
N ALA A 120 -9.82 6.39 11.26
CA ALA A 120 -10.69 7.36 10.59
C ALA A 120 -11.17 6.82 9.24
N ARG A 121 -12.20 7.45 8.68
CA ARG A 121 -12.48 7.37 7.25
C ARG A 121 -11.60 8.37 6.50
N ALA A 122 -11.13 8.03 5.30
CA ALA A 122 -10.21 8.88 4.55
C ALA A 122 -10.77 10.28 4.27
N GLU A 123 -12.04 10.36 3.93
CA GLU A 123 -12.75 11.61 3.65
C GLU A 123 -12.81 12.57 4.85
N SER A 124 -12.75 12.04 6.09
CA SER A 124 -12.80 12.86 7.31
C SER A 124 -11.44 13.39 7.76
N LEU A 125 -10.35 12.90 7.20
CA LEU A 125 -9.00 13.38 7.55
C LEU A 125 -8.82 14.84 7.10
N PRO A 126 -8.14 15.68 7.92
CA PRO A 126 -7.83 17.05 7.51
C PRO A 126 -6.70 17.08 6.49
N GLY A 127 -6.67 18.15 5.68
CA GLY A 127 -5.58 18.45 4.78
C GLY A 127 -5.49 17.56 3.53
N ARG A 128 -4.34 17.65 2.88
CA ARG A 128 -3.98 16.88 1.68
C ARG A 128 -2.60 16.26 1.86
N PHE A 129 -2.38 15.21 1.11
CA PHE A 129 -1.11 14.47 1.02
C PHE A 129 -0.54 14.63 -0.39
N ASP A 130 0.74 14.39 -0.57
CA ASP A 130 1.31 14.39 -1.92
C ASP A 130 0.78 13.20 -2.72
N TYR A 131 0.69 12.04 -2.07
CA TYR A 131 0.25 10.80 -2.69
C TYR A 131 -0.77 10.06 -1.84
N VAL A 132 -1.56 9.23 -2.50
CA VAL A 132 -2.41 8.22 -1.85
C VAL A 132 -1.97 6.85 -2.33
N VAL A 133 -1.86 5.89 -1.41
CA VAL A 133 -1.69 4.47 -1.71
C VAL A 133 -2.86 3.69 -1.14
N SER A 134 -3.21 2.58 -1.76
CA SER A 134 -4.26 1.68 -1.24
C SER A 134 -4.13 0.28 -1.84
N ARG A 135 -4.77 -0.70 -1.20
CA ARG A 135 -4.82 -2.07 -1.67
C ARG A 135 -6.19 -2.70 -1.44
N ALA A 136 -6.85 -3.11 -2.54
CA ALA A 136 -8.03 -3.99 -2.53
C ALA A 136 -9.16 -3.60 -1.55
N VAL A 137 -9.44 -2.32 -1.38
CA VAL A 137 -10.49 -1.83 -0.47
C VAL A 137 -11.87 -1.95 -1.12
N THR A 138 -12.03 -1.41 -2.33
CA THR A 138 -13.28 -1.44 -3.10
C THR A 138 -12.99 -1.17 -4.59
N ASP A 139 -14.03 -1.02 -5.42
CA ASP A 139 -13.90 -0.54 -6.80
C ASP A 139 -13.45 0.92 -6.86
N LEU A 140 -12.89 1.32 -8.02
CA LEU A 140 -12.33 2.65 -8.21
C LEU A 140 -13.37 3.77 -8.13
N ALA A 141 -14.58 3.54 -8.66
CA ALA A 141 -15.64 4.54 -8.69
C ALA A 141 -16.23 4.84 -7.30
N THR A 142 -16.15 3.86 -6.39
CA THR A 142 -16.49 4.01 -4.96
C THR A 142 -15.33 4.62 -4.18
N PHE A 143 -14.07 4.22 -4.48
CA PHE A 143 -12.87 4.66 -3.79
C PHE A 143 -12.52 6.12 -4.06
N TYR A 144 -12.54 6.52 -5.34
CA TYR A 144 -12.06 7.85 -5.75
C TYR A 144 -12.75 9.01 -5.04
N PRO A 145 -14.07 9.03 -4.82
CA PRO A 145 -14.74 10.09 -4.04
C PRO A 145 -14.18 10.29 -2.64
N TRP A 146 -13.66 9.24 -1.98
CA TRP A 146 -13.09 9.34 -0.63
C TRP A 146 -11.78 10.12 -0.62
N VAL A 147 -11.04 10.08 -1.75
CA VAL A 147 -9.66 10.58 -1.81
C VAL A 147 -9.44 11.71 -2.81
N ARG A 148 -10.42 12.08 -3.64
CA ARG A 148 -10.27 13.08 -4.72
C ARG A 148 -9.72 14.43 -4.24
N ASP A 149 -10.03 14.81 -2.99
CA ASP A 149 -9.58 16.05 -2.36
C ASP A 149 -8.42 15.83 -1.37
N LYS A 150 -7.87 14.61 -1.31
CA LYS A 150 -6.83 14.21 -0.36
C LYS A 150 -5.44 14.12 -0.97
N PHE A 151 -5.26 14.18 -2.28
CA PHE A 151 -3.94 14.07 -2.91
C PHE A 151 -3.63 15.27 -3.81
N ASN A 152 -2.33 15.55 -3.95
CA ASN A 152 -1.81 16.64 -4.77
C ASN A 152 -1.18 16.14 -6.08
N ARG A 153 -0.69 14.88 -6.13
CA ARG A 153 0.08 14.36 -7.27
C ARG A 153 -0.55 13.12 -7.90
N ALA A 154 -0.59 12.01 -7.18
CA ALA A 154 -1.13 10.76 -7.72
C ALA A 154 -1.67 9.81 -6.65
N ILE A 155 -2.51 8.88 -7.10
CA ILE A 155 -2.96 7.69 -6.37
C ILE A 155 -2.26 6.48 -6.97
N PHE A 156 -1.77 5.56 -6.13
CA PHE A 156 -1.27 4.25 -6.51
C PHE A 156 -2.14 3.18 -5.84
N TYR A 157 -2.93 2.47 -6.62
CA TYR A 157 -3.87 1.49 -6.12
C TYR A 157 -3.52 0.08 -6.59
N LEU A 158 -3.16 -0.80 -5.65
CA LEU A 158 -2.87 -2.21 -5.92
C LEU A 158 -4.17 -2.98 -6.13
N LYS A 159 -4.34 -3.53 -7.31
CA LYS A 159 -5.51 -4.29 -7.72
C LYS A 159 -5.13 -5.56 -8.50
N GLY A 160 -6.12 -6.33 -8.88
CA GLY A 160 -5.93 -7.52 -9.72
C GLY A 160 -7.10 -7.73 -10.66
N GLY A 161 -6.87 -8.54 -11.68
CA GLY A 161 -7.87 -8.89 -12.69
C GLY A 161 -7.92 -7.93 -13.88
N GLN A 162 -9.02 -7.99 -14.62
CA GLN A 162 -9.31 -7.08 -15.75
C GLN A 162 -9.95 -5.82 -15.18
N LEU A 163 -9.34 -4.66 -15.42
CA LEU A 163 -9.72 -3.40 -14.77
C LEU A 163 -10.27 -2.37 -15.76
N GLU A 164 -10.31 -2.69 -17.04
CA GLU A 164 -10.71 -1.78 -18.11
C GLU A 164 -12.13 -1.23 -17.87
N ALA A 165 -13.09 -2.11 -17.63
CA ALA A 165 -14.48 -1.71 -17.34
C ALA A 165 -14.62 -0.94 -16.02
N GLU A 166 -13.80 -1.27 -15.01
CA GLU A 166 -13.79 -0.56 -13.72
C GLU A 166 -13.21 0.85 -13.85
N ILE A 167 -12.16 1.01 -14.66
CA ILE A 167 -11.55 2.31 -14.96
C ILE A 167 -12.51 3.18 -15.75
N ASP A 168 -13.17 2.64 -16.79
CA ASP A 168 -14.14 3.36 -17.59
C ASP A 168 -15.33 3.84 -16.75
N ASP A 169 -15.83 2.97 -15.86
CA ASP A 169 -16.90 3.34 -14.93
C ASP A 169 -16.48 4.45 -13.97
N CYS A 170 -15.27 4.36 -13.41
CA CYS A 170 -14.71 5.40 -12.54
C CYS A 170 -14.54 6.72 -13.30
N ALA A 171 -13.93 6.70 -14.49
CA ALA A 171 -13.72 7.89 -15.32
C ALA A 171 -15.05 8.60 -15.60
N ARG A 172 -16.06 7.85 -16.00
CA ARG A 172 -17.40 8.36 -16.30
C ARG A 172 -18.11 8.91 -15.06
N ARG A 173 -18.20 8.12 -13.98
CA ARG A 173 -18.96 8.49 -12.76
C ARG A 173 -18.30 9.61 -11.98
N CYS A 174 -16.99 9.60 -11.92
CA CYS A 174 -16.22 10.60 -11.18
C CYS A 174 -15.80 11.81 -12.02
N ARG A 175 -16.11 11.79 -13.33
CA ARG A 175 -15.76 12.85 -14.31
C ARG A 175 -14.25 13.10 -14.36
N ILE A 176 -13.48 12.02 -14.45
CA ILE A 176 -12.02 12.05 -14.58
C ILE A 176 -11.68 11.82 -16.04
N ASP A 177 -10.71 12.59 -16.56
CA ASP A 177 -10.17 12.36 -17.89
C ASP A 177 -9.55 10.96 -17.95
N PRO A 178 -9.97 10.07 -18.88
CA PRO A 178 -9.41 8.74 -19.02
C PRO A 178 -7.88 8.72 -19.20
N GLN A 179 -7.29 9.76 -19.75
CA GLN A 179 -5.83 9.90 -19.93
C GLN A 179 -5.07 10.02 -18.60
N LYS A 180 -5.75 10.25 -17.48
CA LYS A 180 -5.15 10.27 -16.13
C LYS A 180 -4.97 8.90 -15.51
N PHE A 181 -5.53 7.84 -16.13
CA PHE A 181 -5.41 6.48 -15.66
C PHE A 181 -4.29 5.74 -16.38
N PHE A 182 -3.42 5.11 -15.60
CA PHE A 182 -2.38 4.22 -16.10
C PHE A 182 -2.47 2.90 -15.38
N GLN A 183 -2.18 1.79 -16.10
CA GLN A 183 -2.11 0.46 -15.53
C GLN A 183 -0.71 -0.10 -15.78
N VAL A 184 -0.12 -0.68 -14.74
CA VAL A 184 1.19 -1.33 -14.85
C VAL A 184 1.10 -2.73 -14.26
N GLN A 185 1.53 -3.74 -15.03
CA GLN A 185 1.58 -5.13 -14.59
C GLN A 185 2.72 -5.33 -13.59
N ILE A 186 2.43 -5.92 -12.45
CA ILE A 186 3.44 -6.20 -11.41
C ILE A 186 4.38 -7.31 -11.87
N SER A 187 3.90 -8.24 -12.68
CA SER A 187 4.70 -9.30 -13.30
C SER A 187 5.83 -8.79 -14.22
N ASN A 188 5.87 -7.51 -14.56
CA ASN A 188 7.01 -6.91 -15.27
C ASN A 188 8.31 -6.97 -14.45
N TRP A 189 8.22 -7.05 -13.12
CA TRP A 189 9.38 -7.06 -12.21
C TRP A 189 9.46 -8.29 -11.32
N PHE A 190 8.31 -8.93 -11.02
CA PHE A 190 8.22 -10.05 -10.08
C PHE A 190 7.80 -11.30 -10.86
N ARG A 191 8.65 -12.35 -10.83
CA ARG A 191 8.47 -13.58 -11.62
C ARG A 191 7.59 -14.63 -10.97
N ASP A 192 7.25 -14.46 -9.68
CA ASP A 192 6.37 -15.38 -8.99
C ASP A 192 5.00 -15.38 -9.69
N PRO A 193 4.46 -16.56 -10.07
CA PRO A 193 3.18 -16.67 -10.79
C PRO A 193 2.00 -16.00 -10.07
N TRP A 194 2.08 -15.82 -8.76
CA TRP A 194 1.05 -15.12 -7.99
C TRP A 194 0.85 -13.66 -8.45
N PHE A 195 1.88 -13.04 -9.03
CA PHE A 195 1.77 -11.68 -9.56
C PHE A 195 1.11 -11.58 -10.94
N GLU A 196 0.82 -12.72 -11.59
CA GLU A 196 0.05 -12.70 -12.83
C GLU A 196 -1.31 -12.04 -12.61
N GLY A 197 -1.65 -11.07 -13.46
CA GLY A 197 -2.87 -10.29 -13.35
C GLY A 197 -2.92 -9.30 -12.18
N LYS A 198 -1.86 -9.18 -11.36
CA LYS A 198 -1.74 -8.09 -10.37
C LYS A 198 -1.24 -6.82 -11.05
N LYS A 199 -1.88 -5.70 -10.72
CA LYS A 199 -1.63 -4.41 -11.36
C LYS A 199 -1.51 -3.29 -10.34
N ILE A 200 -0.78 -2.25 -10.72
CA ILE A 200 -0.84 -0.95 -10.08
C ILE A 200 -1.70 -0.05 -10.98
N VAL A 201 -2.81 0.44 -10.47
CA VAL A 201 -3.58 1.51 -11.11
C VAL A 201 -3.05 2.83 -10.57
N ILE A 202 -2.64 3.71 -11.49
CA ILE A 202 -2.15 5.05 -11.17
C ILE A 202 -3.20 6.04 -11.66
N ILE A 203 -3.62 6.96 -10.80
CA ILE A 203 -4.50 8.07 -11.17
C ILE A 203 -3.74 9.36 -10.90
N SER A 204 -3.37 10.08 -11.95
CA SER A 204 -2.67 11.37 -11.82
C SER A 204 -3.65 12.51 -11.50
N LYS A 205 -3.12 13.58 -10.87
CA LYS A 205 -3.91 14.77 -10.55
C LYS A 205 -4.28 15.60 -11.79
#